data_0f58796bf94bb2afa097b2084fa6dde5
#
_entry.id   0f58796bf94bb2afa097b2084fa6dde5
#
_cell.length_a   1.000
_cell.length_b   1.000
_cell.length_c   1.000
_cell.angle_alpha   90.00
_cell.angle_beta   90.00
_cell.angle_gamma   90.00
#
_symmetry.space_group_name_H-M   'P 1'
#
loop_
_entity.id
_entity.type
_entity.pdbx_description
1 polymer ?
#
loop_
_entity_poly.entity_id
_entity_poly.type
_entity_poly.pdbx_seq_one_letter_code
_entity_poly.pdbx_strand_id
1 'polypeptide(L)'
;MTEALKKDYEKTCKERIDEQWKLRQRDLKNNAFEPLGFDYVEPHTFTDQLEGYWRWQFSWGGPSDELRGYVNENRELHRLEYWFLDWMDGAKLELQPGPEWDQMQGMVHCAL
;
A
#
# COMPACT_ATOMS: atom_id res chain seq x y z
N MET A 1 19.99 16.65 -18.03
CA MET A 1 18.82 15.85 -18.44
C MET A 1 17.63 16.18 -17.56
N THR A 2 16.50 16.42 -18.17
CA THR A 2 15.26 16.68 -17.40
C THR A 2 14.66 15.36 -16.95
N GLU A 3 13.80 15.41 -15.92
CA GLU A 3 13.12 14.22 -15.43
C GLU A 3 12.26 13.53 -16.49
N ALA A 4 11.68 14.31 -17.41
CA ALA A 4 10.87 13.76 -18.50
C ALA A 4 11.65 12.78 -19.39
N LEU A 5 12.97 12.85 -19.38
CA LEU A 5 13.83 11.97 -20.18
C LEU A 5 14.31 10.74 -19.42
N LYS A 6 14.01 10.65 -18.12
CA LYS A 6 14.36 9.47 -17.32
C LYS A 6 13.47 8.29 -17.70
N LYS A 7 14.07 7.12 -17.80
CA LYS A 7 13.31 5.88 -17.93
C LYS A 7 12.79 5.47 -16.55
N ASP A 8 11.70 4.69 -16.52
CA ASP A 8 11.06 4.30 -15.25
C ASP A 8 12.03 3.65 -14.27
N TYR A 9 12.94 2.80 -14.74
CA TYR A 9 13.90 2.14 -13.86
C TYR A 9 14.95 3.10 -13.29
N GLU A 10 15.08 4.30 -13.85
CA GLU A 10 16.01 5.34 -13.36
C GLU A 10 15.37 6.25 -12.31
N LYS A 11 14.04 6.19 -12.16
CA LYS A 11 13.29 7.00 -11.22
C LYS A 11 13.28 6.33 -9.85
N THR A 12 13.34 7.16 -8.80
CA THR A 12 13.21 6.67 -7.43
C THR A 12 11.78 6.25 -7.14
N CYS A 13 11.58 5.48 -6.06
CA CYS A 13 10.24 5.12 -5.62
C CYS A 13 9.41 6.36 -5.30
N LYS A 14 10.02 7.39 -4.73
CA LYS A 14 9.34 8.64 -4.42
C LYS A 14 8.81 9.34 -5.67
N GLU A 15 9.54 9.25 -6.78
CA GLU A 15 9.12 9.84 -8.05
C GLU A 15 8.02 9.03 -8.74
N ARG A 16 7.92 7.74 -8.45
CA ARG A 16 7.02 6.81 -9.13
C ARG A 16 5.71 6.55 -8.38
N ILE A 17 5.71 6.74 -7.06
CA ILE A 17 4.63 6.27 -6.21
C ILE A 17 3.27 6.89 -6.53
N ASP A 18 3.23 8.17 -6.85
CA ASP A 18 1.95 8.85 -7.13
C ASP A 18 1.27 8.25 -8.36
N GLU A 19 2.03 7.98 -9.40
CA GLU A 19 1.50 7.39 -10.62
C GLU A 19 1.04 5.95 -10.39
N GLN A 20 1.82 5.17 -9.64
CA GLN A 20 1.45 3.81 -9.30
C GLN A 20 0.17 3.77 -8.46
N TRP A 21 0.06 4.67 -7.49
CA TRP A 21 -1.14 4.74 -6.66
C TRP A 21 -2.39 5.07 -7.49
N LYS A 22 -2.27 5.96 -8.47
CA LYS A 22 -3.40 6.27 -9.36
C LYS A 22 -3.90 5.05 -10.10
N LEU A 23 -2.99 4.18 -10.54
CA LEU A 23 -3.38 2.93 -11.19
C LEU A 23 -4.13 2.00 -10.22
N ARG A 24 -3.67 1.88 -9.00
CA ARG A 24 -4.33 1.05 -7.99
C ARG A 24 -5.67 1.63 -7.57
N GLN A 25 -5.78 2.96 -7.45
CA GLN A 25 -7.05 3.62 -7.17
C GLN A 25 -8.10 3.29 -8.23
N ARG A 26 -7.70 3.29 -9.48
CA ARG A 26 -8.60 2.95 -10.58
C ARG A 26 -9.10 1.52 -10.45
N ASP A 27 -8.23 0.59 -10.12
CA ASP A 27 -8.60 -0.81 -9.95
C ASP A 27 -9.57 -0.98 -8.77
N LEU A 28 -9.31 -0.31 -7.65
CA LEU A 28 -10.20 -0.33 -6.49
C LEU A 28 -11.57 0.24 -6.83
N LYS A 29 -11.59 1.36 -7.54
CA LYS A 29 -12.83 2.03 -7.93
C LYS A 29 -13.68 1.19 -8.87
N ASN A 30 -13.05 0.40 -9.73
CA ASN A 30 -13.72 -0.44 -10.71
C ASN A 30 -14.01 -1.86 -10.19
N ASN A 31 -13.78 -2.10 -8.89
CA ASN A 31 -13.92 -3.44 -8.29
C ASN A 31 -13.05 -4.49 -8.96
N ALA A 32 -11.94 -4.06 -9.57
CA ALA A 32 -10.97 -4.93 -10.21
C ALA A 32 -9.82 -5.28 -9.24
N PHE A 33 -10.03 -5.06 -7.96
CA PHE A 33 -9.02 -5.29 -6.92
C PHE A 33 -8.96 -6.77 -6.56
N GLU A 34 -7.86 -7.41 -6.92
CA GLU A 34 -7.58 -8.78 -6.53
C GLU A 34 -6.17 -8.81 -5.94
N PRO A 35 -6.02 -8.71 -4.61
CA PRO A 35 -4.69 -8.72 -4.02
C PRO A 35 -4.05 -10.09 -4.18
N LEU A 36 -2.75 -10.11 -4.46
CA LEU A 36 -1.97 -11.34 -4.52
C LEU A 36 -1.81 -11.96 -3.14
N GLY A 37 -1.88 -11.16 -2.10
CA GLY A 37 -1.81 -11.62 -0.73
C GLY A 37 -2.55 -10.69 0.20
N PHE A 38 -3.17 -11.26 1.23
CA PHE A 38 -3.83 -10.51 2.29
C PHE A 38 -3.53 -11.22 3.60
N ASP A 39 -2.77 -10.56 4.48
CA ASP A 39 -2.35 -11.14 5.75
C ASP A 39 -2.20 -10.07 6.83
N TYR A 40 -2.02 -10.52 8.05
CA TYR A 40 -1.72 -9.63 9.17
C TYR A 40 -0.24 -9.78 9.52
N VAL A 41 0.44 -8.64 9.63
CA VAL A 41 1.85 -8.59 10.01
C VAL A 41 1.92 -8.19 11.48
N GLU A 42 2.41 -9.10 12.32
CA GLU A 42 2.53 -8.88 13.76
C GLU A 42 3.51 -7.74 14.07
N PRO A 43 3.30 -7.02 15.19
CA PRO A 43 4.28 -6.04 15.63
C PRO A 43 5.66 -6.67 15.77
N HIS A 44 6.69 -5.90 15.46
CA HIS A 44 8.09 -6.31 15.58
C HIS A 44 8.51 -7.45 14.63
N THR A 45 7.77 -7.65 13.54
CA THR A 45 8.19 -8.57 12.48
C THR A 45 9.39 -7.99 11.72
N PHE A 46 9.36 -6.69 11.48
CA PHE A 46 10.45 -5.96 10.82
C PHE A 46 11.10 -4.98 11.78
N THR A 47 12.30 -4.52 11.42
CA THR A 47 13.03 -3.51 12.20
C THR A 47 12.20 -2.23 12.29
N ASP A 48 12.13 -1.66 13.50
CA ASP A 48 11.40 -0.41 13.78
C ASP A 48 9.90 -0.46 13.48
N GLN A 49 9.33 -1.65 13.39
CA GLN A 49 7.89 -1.82 13.22
C GLN A 49 7.23 -2.01 14.59
N LEU A 50 6.70 -0.93 15.14
CA LEU A 50 6.08 -0.93 16.47
C LEU A 50 4.64 -1.41 16.48
N GLU A 51 3.91 -1.24 15.37
CA GLU A 51 2.53 -1.65 15.25
C GLU A 51 2.37 -2.78 14.24
N GLY A 52 1.42 -3.68 14.51
CA GLY A 52 0.98 -4.64 13.50
C GLY A 52 0.09 -3.96 12.47
N TYR A 53 -0.03 -4.55 11.30
CA TYR A 53 -0.88 -4.01 10.24
C TYR A 53 -1.43 -5.11 9.35
N TRP A 54 -2.60 -4.84 8.75
CA TRP A 54 -3.15 -5.64 7.68
C TRP A 54 -2.48 -5.24 6.39
N ARG A 55 -2.11 -6.22 5.58
CA ARG A 55 -1.35 -6.00 4.36
C ARG A 55 -2.10 -6.56 3.16
N TRP A 56 -2.34 -5.71 2.16
CA TRP A 56 -2.89 -6.11 0.87
C TRP A 56 -1.80 -5.92 -0.16
N GLN A 57 -1.27 -7.01 -0.69
CA GLN A 57 -0.17 -6.97 -1.66
C GLN A 57 -0.73 -6.97 -3.07
N PHE A 58 -0.39 -5.95 -3.85
CA PHE A 58 -0.80 -5.84 -5.25
C PHE A 58 0.19 -6.57 -6.16
N SER A 59 1.47 -6.48 -5.87
CA SER A 59 2.50 -7.13 -6.66
C SER A 59 3.67 -7.53 -5.77
N TRP A 60 4.42 -8.52 -6.24
CA TRP A 60 5.63 -9.04 -5.59
C TRP A 60 6.82 -8.91 -6.53
N GLY A 61 8.01 -9.00 -5.95
CA GLY A 61 9.24 -8.94 -6.71
C GLY A 61 9.75 -7.52 -6.76
N GLY A 62 10.50 -7.18 -7.76
CA GLY A 62 11.01 -5.83 -7.89
C GLY A 62 10.47 -5.17 -9.14
N PRO A 63 9.60 -4.12 -9.06
CA PRO A 63 9.12 -3.56 -7.81
C PRO A 63 7.94 -4.33 -7.20
N SER A 64 7.65 -4.02 -5.93
CA SER A 64 6.45 -4.51 -5.24
C SER A 64 5.67 -3.34 -4.66
N ASP A 65 4.37 -3.54 -4.48
CA ASP A 65 3.54 -2.52 -3.86
C ASP A 65 2.42 -3.14 -3.04
N GLU A 66 2.02 -2.41 -2.01
CA GLU A 66 1.04 -2.90 -1.04
C GLU A 66 0.32 -1.78 -0.31
N LEU A 67 -0.88 -2.07 0.19
CA LEU A 67 -1.56 -1.24 1.17
C LEU A 67 -1.31 -1.81 2.56
N ARG A 68 -1.11 -0.93 3.54
CA ARG A 68 -0.97 -1.29 4.95
C ARG A 68 -2.03 -0.57 5.76
N GLY A 69 -2.90 -1.33 6.41
CA GLY A 69 -3.97 -0.80 7.22
C GLY A 69 -3.72 -1.08 8.70
N TYR A 70 -3.67 -0.02 9.51
CA TYR A 70 -3.45 -0.09 10.95
C TYR A 70 -4.78 0.08 11.64
N VAL A 71 -5.13 -0.87 12.51
CA VAL A 71 -6.43 -0.89 13.17
C VAL A 71 -6.29 -0.73 14.68
N ASN A 72 -7.33 -0.20 15.30
CA ASN A 72 -7.43 -0.12 16.75
C ASN A 72 -8.01 -1.41 17.33
N GLU A 73 -8.26 -1.43 18.64
CA GLU A 73 -8.81 -2.58 19.34
C GLU A 73 -10.19 -3.00 18.83
N ASN A 74 -10.94 -2.06 18.27
CA ASN A 74 -12.27 -2.32 17.72
C ASN A 74 -12.23 -2.70 16.24
N ARG A 75 -11.02 -2.96 15.69
CA ARG A 75 -10.80 -3.32 14.29
C ARG A 75 -11.19 -2.22 13.31
N GLU A 76 -11.09 -0.97 13.76
CA GLU A 76 -11.34 0.18 12.92
C GLU A 76 -10.01 0.73 12.42
N LEU A 77 -9.94 1.05 11.14
CA LEU A 77 -8.75 1.66 10.55
C LEU A 77 -8.50 3.04 11.15
N HIS A 78 -7.30 3.27 11.64
CA HIS A 78 -6.88 4.60 12.07
C HIS A 78 -5.75 5.17 11.21
N ARG A 79 -5.13 4.33 10.35
CA ARG A 79 -4.12 4.76 9.40
C ARG A 79 -4.09 3.80 8.23
N LEU A 80 -4.00 4.32 7.02
CA LEU A 80 -3.89 3.54 5.79
C LEU A 80 -2.77 4.14 4.96
N GLU A 81 -1.83 3.30 4.53
CA GLU A 81 -0.66 3.72 3.78
C GLU A 81 -0.53 2.89 2.52
N TYR A 82 -0.11 3.52 1.42
CA TYR A 82 0.29 2.82 0.22
C TYR A 82 1.80 2.84 0.12
N TRP A 83 2.42 1.66 -0.02
CA TRP A 83 3.86 1.49 -0.10
C TRP A 83 4.26 1.01 -1.47
N PHE A 84 5.32 1.62 -2.02
CA PHE A 84 5.94 1.22 -3.26
C PHE A 84 7.42 0.95 -3.01
N LEU A 85 7.87 -0.27 -3.29
CA LEU A 85 9.19 -0.76 -2.92
C LEU A 85 9.92 -1.28 -4.15
N ASP A 86 11.17 -0.86 -4.34
CA ASP A 86 11.98 -1.31 -5.47
C ASP A 86 13.44 -1.40 -5.03
N TRP A 87 13.98 -2.63 -4.99
CA TRP A 87 15.32 -2.91 -4.48
C TRP A 87 15.48 -2.40 -3.05
N MET A 88 16.49 -1.54 -2.83
CA MET A 88 16.74 -0.97 -1.51
C MET A 88 16.09 0.41 -1.33
N ASP A 89 15.22 0.78 -2.24
CA ASP A 89 14.48 2.04 -2.18
C ASP A 89 13.03 1.78 -1.87
N GLY A 90 12.36 2.75 -1.26
CA GLY A 90 10.95 2.66 -0.92
C GLY A 90 10.34 4.02 -0.70
N ALA A 91 9.03 4.10 -0.90
CA ALA A 91 8.27 5.31 -0.64
C ALA A 91 6.89 4.93 -0.14
N LYS A 92 6.25 5.84 0.59
CA LYS A 92 4.88 5.62 1.07
C LYS A 92 4.05 6.87 0.91
N LEU A 93 2.75 6.67 0.73
CA LEU A 93 1.73 7.71 0.76
C LEU A 93 0.80 7.41 1.91
N GLU A 94 0.55 8.39 2.77
CA GLU A 94 -0.45 8.27 3.81
C GLU A 94 -1.79 8.68 3.22
N LEU A 95 -2.76 7.77 3.28
CA LEU A 95 -4.06 7.99 2.65
C LEU A 95 -5.05 8.58 3.64
N GLN A 96 -5.88 9.51 3.16
CA GLN A 96 -6.90 10.14 3.97
C GLN A 96 -8.21 9.37 3.91
N PRO A 97 -9.10 9.51 4.91
CA PRO A 97 -10.42 8.87 4.85
C PRO A 97 -11.14 9.20 3.55
N GLY A 98 -11.74 8.18 2.93
CA GLY A 98 -12.41 8.29 1.64
C GLY A 98 -12.84 6.92 1.14
N PRO A 99 -13.20 6.79 -0.15
CA PRO A 99 -13.71 5.53 -0.70
C PRO A 99 -12.78 4.34 -0.53
N GLU A 100 -11.48 4.52 -0.74
CA GLU A 100 -10.50 3.43 -0.58
C GLU A 100 -10.41 2.98 0.87
N TRP A 101 -10.44 3.94 1.78
CA TRP A 101 -10.42 3.66 3.22
C TRP A 101 -11.63 2.82 3.62
N ASP A 102 -12.82 3.21 3.17
CA ASP A 102 -14.06 2.50 3.49
C ASP A 102 -14.04 1.08 2.93
N GLN A 103 -13.51 0.92 1.73
CA GLN A 103 -13.40 -0.39 1.09
C GLN A 103 -12.47 -1.32 1.87
N MET A 104 -11.31 -0.81 2.29
CA MET A 104 -10.35 -1.59 3.08
C MET A 104 -10.90 -1.90 4.48
N GLN A 105 -11.62 -0.96 5.08
CA GLN A 105 -12.29 -1.18 6.36
C GLN A 105 -13.28 -2.35 6.28
N GLY A 106 -14.05 -2.42 5.22
CA GLY A 106 -14.96 -3.52 4.98
C GLY A 106 -14.24 -4.86 4.87
N MET A 107 -13.11 -4.88 4.20
CA MET A 107 -12.31 -6.10 4.06
C MET A 107 -11.74 -6.58 5.39
N VAL A 108 -11.29 -5.67 6.24
CA VAL A 108 -10.80 -6.02 7.58
C VAL A 108 -11.92 -6.65 8.41
N HIS A 109 -13.12 -6.07 8.37
CA HIS A 109 -14.26 -6.62 9.10
C HIS A 109 -14.63 -8.02 8.61
N CYS A 110 -14.57 -8.26 7.31
CA CYS A 110 -14.88 -9.56 6.73
C CYS A 110 -13.81 -10.62 7.02
N ALA A 111 -12.57 -10.22 7.28
CA ALA A 111 -11.46 -11.14 7.54
C ALA A 111 -11.49 -11.75 8.94
N LEU A 112 -12.35 -11.23 9.78
CA LEU A 112 -12.44 -11.60 11.20
C LEU A 112 -13.82 -12.20 11.51
#